data_ec15edec4f6e5e93154645b233cdb7d8
#
_entry.id   ec15edec4f6e5e93154645b233cdb7d8
#
_cell.length_a   1.000
_cell.length_b   1.000
_cell.length_c   1.000
_cell.angle_alpha   90.00
_cell.angle_beta   90.00
_cell.angle_gamma   90.00
#
_symmetry.space_group_name_H-M   'P 1'
#
loop_
_entity.id
_entity.type
_entity.pdbx_description
1 polymer ?
#
loop_
_entity_poly.entity_id
_entity_poly.type
_entity_poly.pdbx_seq_one_letter_code
_entity_poly.pdbx_strand_id
1 'polypeptide(L)'
;MILTRRQSLAGLAGGALLGTLGAPAIVRAQKKPQIGIVVKIGGIPWFNAMEVGIKKAAEEQGVDAWMVGPTQADAAQQVRAVEDLIARKVDVIGVVPNDATALEPVFQRAQAAGIKVVTHESPDQKYNDWDFELTTAQGYGDAHMELFAKLMGGEGKYIVYVGSLTVPLHNLWADFAIKEQKEKWPNMQLVADRFGVAESMDDSYRTALDQLRAHPDLKGILTFGSQGPIGAARALEERGKEKSVVLVGGFSPGQGVKYVKDGTIRGGFIWNPMVAGEVFVRLSTNLTKGQTPTDGMEIADVGPVHVDPAKRLILAQKLESLDKENIDRLVTMGL
;
A
#
# COMPACT_ATOMS: atom_id res chain seq x y z
N MET A 1 78.58 33.17 57.40
CA MET A 1 78.49 34.28 56.42
C MET A 1 77.25 34.05 55.59
N ILE A 2 76.26 34.92 55.81
CA ILE A 2 74.89 34.77 55.38
C ILE A 2 74.79 35.28 53.90
N LEU A 3 74.43 34.40 52.94
CA LEU A 3 74.12 34.85 51.60
C LEU A 3 72.60 34.94 51.39
N THR A 4 72.21 36.11 50.99
CA THR A 4 70.85 36.63 50.86
C THR A 4 70.08 36.07 49.70
N ARG A 5 68.79 35.92 49.96
CA ARG A 5 67.70 35.53 48.98
C ARG A 5 67.50 36.57 47.88
N ARG A 6 68.34 36.71 46.91
CA ARG A 6 68.02 37.62 45.78
C ARG A 6 68.99 37.46 44.59
N GLN A 7 69.13 36.32 44.07
CA GLN A 7 69.74 36.13 42.73
C GLN A 7 69.57 34.66 42.26
N SER A 8 68.42 34.30 41.82
CA SER A 8 68.21 33.12 41.00
C SER A 8 66.85 33.23 40.28
N LEU A 9 66.71 34.26 39.48
CA LEU A 9 65.59 34.39 38.55
C LEU A 9 66.22 34.74 37.18
N ALA A 10 66.74 33.78 36.52
CA ALA A 10 67.00 33.83 35.07
C ALA A 10 67.27 32.42 34.54
N GLY A 11 66.46 31.93 33.67
CA GLY A 11 66.74 30.82 32.78
C GLY A 11 66.04 29.52 33.06
N LEU A 12 64.81 29.36 32.59
CA LEU A 12 64.28 28.12 32.06
C LEU A 12 62.97 28.44 31.27
N ALA A 13 63.17 28.99 30.09
CA ALA A 13 62.13 28.93 29.07
C ALA A 13 62.21 27.51 28.43
N GLY A 14 61.51 26.54 29.04
CA GLY A 14 61.38 25.16 28.58
C GLY A 14 59.93 24.98 28.15
N GLY A 15 59.74 24.67 26.85
CA GLY A 15 58.44 24.57 26.20
C GLY A 15 57.45 23.63 26.86
N ALA A 16 56.31 24.19 27.25
CA ALA A 16 55.13 23.40 27.55
C ALA A 16 54.47 23.00 26.23
N LEU A 17 54.80 21.81 25.73
CA LEU A 17 53.99 21.07 24.80
C LEU A 17 52.67 20.74 25.52
N LEU A 18 51.67 21.59 25.30
CA LEU A 18 50.25 21.28 25.58
C LEU A 18 49.84 20.15 24.63
N GLY A 19 50.05 18.92 25.07
CA GLY A 19 49.39 17.76 24.49
C GLY A 19 47.86 17.94 24.68
N THR A 20 47.17 18.41 23.64
CA THR A 20 45.73 18.30 23.58
C THR A 20 45.37 16.82 23.60
N LEU A 21 45.11 16.28 24.78
CA LEU A 21 44.39 15.03 24.92
C LEU A 21 43.04 15.23 24.22
N GLY A 22 42.98 14.84 22.96
CA GLY A 22 41.74 14.73 22.24
C GLY A 22 40.82 13.77 23.02
N ALA A 23 39.84 14.33 23.70
CA ALA A 23 38.76 13.52 24.27
C ALA A 23 38.23 12.63 23.13
N PRO A 24 38.10 11.32 23.31
CA PRO A 24 37.49 10.48 22.29
C PRO A 24 36.08 11.09 21.99
N ALA A 25 35.90 11.56 20.78
CA ALA A 25 34.57 11.94 20.32
C ALA A 25 33.73 10.66 20.43
N ILE A 26 32.83 10.63 21.41
CA ILE A 26 31.81 9.59 21.50
C ILE A 26 30.95 9.81 20.23
N VAL A 27 31.28 9.08 19.18
CA VAL A 27 30.42 8.94 18.01
C VAL A 27 29.15 8.29 18.55
N ARG A 28 28.18 9.11 18.93
CA ARG A 28 26.86 8.64 19.26
C ARG A 28 26.36 7.98 17.98
N ALA A 29 26.26 6.66 17.95
CA ALA A 29 25.65 5.94 16.84
C ALA A 29 24.28 6.62 16.59
N GLN A 30 24.13 7.23 15.44
CA GLN A 30 22.91 7.93 15.08
C GLN A 30 21.80 6.86 15.05
N LYS A 31 20.78 7.03 15.92
CA LYS A 31 19.67 6.08 16.00
C LYS A 31 19.05 6.00 14.60
N LYS A 32 18.94 4.78 14.05
CA LYS A 32 18.27 4.57 12.77
C LYS A 32 16.83 5.04 12.86
N PRO A 33 16.30 5.74 11.83
CA PRO A 33 14.89 6.05 11.77
C PRO A 33 14.04 4.79 11.89
N GLN A 34 12.96 4.88 12.66
CA GLN A 34 12.02 3.80 12.94
C GLN A 34 10.73 4.02 12.14
N ILE A 35 10.38 3.10 11.25
CA ILE A 35 9.22 3.21 10.36
C ILE A 35 8.32 1.99 10.59
N GLY A 36 7.14 2.20 11.16
CA GLY A 36 6.12 1.15 11.32
C GLY A 36 5.06 1.27 10.24
N ILE A 37 4.78 0.19 9.50
CA ILE A 37 3.78 0.18 8.42
C ILE A 37 2.64 -0.74 8.80
N VAL A 38 1.42 -0.21 8.85
CA VAL A 38 0.19 -0.94 9.20
C VAL A 38 -0.62 -1.18 7.94
N VAL A 39 -0.78 -2.45 7.55
CA VAL A 39 -1.56 -2.85 6.37
C VAL A 39 -2.99 -3.24 6.73
N LYS A 40 -3.88 -3.39 5.73
CA LYS A 40 -5.31 -3.72 5.92
C LYS A 40 -5.52 -5.07 6.61
N ILE A 41 -4.71 -6.07 6.23
CA ILE A 41 -4.75 -7.42 6.77
C ILE A 41 -3.38 -8.05 6.61
N GLY A 42 -2.88 -8.70 7.65
CA GLY A 42 -1.61 -9.42 7.62
C GLY A 42 -1.73 -10.82 7.02
N GLY A 43 -0.64 -11.32 6.43
CA GLY A 43 -0.53 -12.72 6.01
C GLY A 43 -1.14 -13.08 4.67
N ILE A 44 -1.77 -12.14 3.95
CA ILE A 44 -2.20 -12.40 2.56
C ILE A 44 -1.05 -12.14 1.58
N PRO A 45 -0.97 -12.86 0.46
CA PRO A 45 0.14 -12.76 -0.48
C PRO A 45 0.42 -11.35 -0.99
N TRP A 46 -0.60 -10.51 -1.18
CA TRP A 46 -0.44 -9.11 -1.57
C TRP A 46 0.45 -8.32 -0.61
N PHE A 47 0.15 -8.38 0.68
CA PHE A 47 0.94 -7.67 1.69
C PHE A 47 2.24 -8.40 2.04
N ASN A 48 2.33 -9.73 1.86
CA ASN A 48 3.61 -10.42 1.97
C ASN A 48 4.60 -9.95 0.89
N ALA A 49 4.14 -9.70 -0.35
CA ALA A 49 4.96 -9.12 -1.39
C ALA A 49 5.36 -7.66 -1.06
N MET A 50 4.44 -6.85 -0.51
CA MET A 50 4.77 -5.50 -0.03
C MET A 50 5.85 -5.53 1.06
N GLU A 51 5.80 -6.50 1.98
CA GLU A 51 6.81 -6.67 3.03
C GLU A 51 8.21 -6.96 2.47
N VAL A 52 8.31 -7.68 1.36
CA VAL A 52 9.61 -7.89 0.66
C VAL A 52 10.18 -6.56 0.21
N GLY A 53 9.38 -5.69 -0.39
CA GLY A 53 9.80 -4.35 -0.81
C GLY A 53 10.19 -3.45 0.37
N ILE A 54 9.44 -3.52 1.47
CA ILE A 54 9.76 -2.80 2.71
C ILE A 54 11.15 -3.20 3.23
N LYS A 55 11.42 -4.50 3.33
CA LYS A 55 12.70 -5.04 3.83
C LYS A 55 13.87 -4.62 2.93
N LYS A 56 13.72 -4.75 1.62
CA LYS A 56 14.72 -4.32 0.63
C LYS A 56 15.07 -2.84 0.80
N ALA A 57 14.07 -1.97 0.79
CA ALA A 57 14.29 -0.53 0.90
C ALA A 57 14.82 -0.11 2.28
N ALA A 58 14.43 -0.80 3.35
CA ALA A 58 14.95 -0.55 4.69
C ALA A 58 16.46 -0.81 4.77
N GLU A 59 16.92 -1.91 4.18
CA GLU A 59 18.36 -2.24 4.09
C GLU A 59 19.11 -1.19 3.27
N GLU A 60 18.61 -0.85 2.07
CA GLU A 60 19.22 0.14 1.19
C GLU A 60 19.29 1.55 1.79
N GLN A 61 18.26 1.95 2.54
CA GLN A 61 18.17 3.27 3.18
C GLN A 61 18.87 3.32 4.56
N GLY A 62 19.24 2.18 5.11
CA GLY A 62 19.87 2.10 6.44
C GLY A 62 18.91 2.49 7.58
N VAL A 63 17.62 2.19 7.45
CA VAL A 63 16.56 2.46 8.44
C VAL A 63 16.00 1.16 9.02
N ASP A 64 15.28 1.24 10.13
CA ASP A 64 14.52 0.14 10.67
C ASP A 64 13.05 0.29 10.24
N ALA A 65 12.62 -0.52 9.27
CA ALA A 65 11.23 -0.53 8.80
C ALA A 65 10.64 -1.93 8.92
N TRP A 66 9.40 -2.02 9.36
CA TRP A 66 8.67 -3.28 9.48
C TRP A 66 7.18 -3.10 9.20
N MET A 67 6.53 -4.20 8.85
CA MET A 67 5.11 -4.26 8.59
C MET A 67 4.37 -4.99 9.72
N VAL A 68 3.18 -4.50 10.05
CA VAL A 68 2.20 -5.17 10.91
C VAL A 68 0.83 -5.08 10.25
N GLY A 69 -0.07 -6.00 10.58
CA GLY A 69 -1.44 -5.96 10.09
C GLY A 69 -2.36 -6.76 11.00
N PRO A 70 -3.64 -6.38 11.07
CA PRO A 70 -4.64 -7.16 11.77
C PRO A 70 -4.81 -8.54 11.12
N THR A 71 -5.37 -9.49 11.86
CA THR A 71 -5.67 -10.84 11.35
C THR A 71 -6.90 -10.90 10.46
N GLN A 72 -7.68 -9.82 10.46
CA GLN A 72 -8.85 -9.60 9.62
C GLN A 72 -8.90 -8.13 9.21
N ALA A 73 -9.61 -7.81 8.14
CA ALA A 73 -9.84 -6.43 7.71
C ALA A 73 -10.76 -5.70 8.72
N ASP A 74 -10.17 -5.19 9.79
CA ASP A 74 -10.83 -4.59 10.96
C ASP A 74 -10.18 -3.25 11.31
N ALA A 75 -10.93 -2.16 11.16
CA ALA A 75 -10.45 -0.81 11.43
C ALA A 75 -10.08 -0.59 12.90
N ALA A 76 -10.78 -1.22 13.86
CA ALA A 76 -10.47 -1.06 15.27
C ALA A 76 -9.16 -1.76 15.67
N GLN A 77 -8.83 -2.90 15.05
CA GLN A 77 -7.52 -3.53 15.21
C GLN A 77 -6.42 -2.67 14.58
N GLN A 78 -6.71 -2.03 13.44
CA GLN A 78 -5.76 -1.15 12.78
C GLN A 78 -5.47 0.10 13.61
N VAL A 79 -6.50 0.72 14.22
CA VAL A 79 -6.33 1.83 15.18
C VAL A 79 -5.40 1.43 16.34
N ARG A 80 -5.62 0.24 16.95
CA ARG A 80 -4.74 -0.25 18.02
C ARG A 80 -3.29 -0.44 17.57
N ALA A 81 -3.08 -0.98 16.37
CA ALA A 81 -1.73 -1.14 15.82
C ALA A 81 -1.02 0.22 15.64
N VAL A 82 -1.74 1.25 15.19
CA VAL A 82 -1.20 2.62 15.10
C VAL A 82 -0.91 3.19 16.50
N GLU A 83 -1.78 2.98 17.50
CA GLU A 83 -1.56 3.39 18.88
C GLU A 83 -0.30 2.75 19.48
N ASP A 84 -0.04 1.47 19.20
CA ASP A 84 1.18 0.77 19.61
C ASP A 84 2.44 1.40 18.99
N LEU A 85 2.39 1.82 17.73
CA LEU A 85 3.49 2.52 17.09
C LEU A 85 3.73 3.91 17.68
N ILE A 86 2.67 4.65 18.02
CA ILE A 86 2.76 5.93 18.75
C ILE A 86 3.44 5.72 20.10
N ALA A 87 3.02 4.70 20.85
CA ALA A 87 3.61 4.37 22.15
C ALA A 87 5.10 4.00 22.05
N ARG A 88 5.51 3.35 20.96
CA ARG A 88 6.92 3.04 20.64
C ARG A 88 7.73 4.25 20.19
N LYS A 89 7.08 5.39 19.93
CA LYS A 89 7.70 6.64 19.46
C LYS A 89 8.52 6.42 18.18
N VAL A 90 7.89 5.78 17.20
CA VAL A 90 8.48 5.66 15.87
C VAL A 90 8.59 7.03 15.20
N ASP A 91 9.45 7.17 14.20
CA ASP A 91 9.62 8.42 13.47
C ASP A 91 8.54 8.62 12.41
N VAL A 92 8.10 7.52 11.77
CA VAL A 92 7.05 7.54 10.74
C VAL A 92 6.12 6.34 10.90
N ILE A 93 4.83 6.58 10.70
CA ILE A 93 3.80 5.56 10.58
C ILE A 93 3.30 5.54 9.13
N GLY A 94 3.45 4.40 8.44
CA GLY A 94 2.82 4.12 7.17
C GLY A 94 1.49 3.40 7.39
N VAL A 95 0.45 3.69 6.60
CA VAL A 95 -0.83 2.96 6.72
C VAL A 95 -1.48 2.72 5.37
N VAL A 96 -2.01 1.51 5.18
CA VAL A 96 -2.99 1.20 4.13
C VAL A 96 -4.36 1.04 4.82
N PRO A 97 -5.25 2.06 4.79
CA PRO A 97 -6.44 2.11 5.64
C PRO A 97 -7.55 1.12 5.30
N ASN A 98 -8.14 0.48 6.32
CA ASN A 98 -9.42 -0.21 6.22
C ASN A 98 -10.62 0.77 6.28
N ASP A 99 -10.44 1.88 6.99
CA ASP A 99 -11.44 2.92 7.15
C ASP A 99 -10.73 4.25 7.42
N ALA A 100 -10.81 5.17 6.45
CA ALA A 100 -10.16 6.48 6.56
C ALA A 100 -10.69 7.28 7.77
N THR A 101 -12.01 7.27 7.98
CA THR A 101 -12.66 8.05 9.03
C THR A 101 -12.29 7.54 10.42
N ALA A 102 -12.27 6.23 10.61
CA ALA A 102 -11.91 5.62 11.90
C ALA A 102 -10.45 5.90 12.30
N LEU A 103 -9.57 6.10 11.33
CA LEU A 103 -8.14 6.36 11.55
C LEU A 103 -7.81 7.85 11.76
N GLU A 104 -8.66 8.78 11.37
CA GLU A 104 -8.38 10.22 11.54
C GLU A 104 -7.99 10.63 12.97
N PRO A 105 -8.71 10.21 14.04
CA PRO A 105 -8.34 10.61 15.39
C PRO A 105 -6.97 10.08 15.84
N VAL A 106 -6.58 8.87 15.42
CA VAL A 106 -5.29 8.30 15.81
C VAL A 106 -4.15 8.92 14.99
N PHE A 107 -4.37 9.27 13.73
CA PHE A 107 -3.40 10.00 12.91
C PHE A 107 -3.15 11.42 13.48
N GLN A 108 -4.21 12.11 13.89
CA GLN A 108 -4.06 13.40 14.58
C GLN A 108 -3.20 13.28 15.85
N ARG A 109 -3.38 12.21 16.65
CA ARG A 109 -2.53 11.96 17.83
C ARG A 109 -1.09 11.65 17.44
N ALA A 110 -0.85 10.90 16.36
CA ALA A 110 0.50 10.64 15.86
C ALA A 110 1.21 11.94 15.48
N GLN A 111 0.55 12.79 14.68
CA GLN A 111 1.11 14.09 14.29
C GLN A 111 1.34 15.01 15.48
N ALA A 112 0.44 15.05 16.48
CA ALA A 112 0.61 15.80 17.71
C ALA A 112 1.82 15.30 18.55
N ALA A 113 2.19 14.02 18.41
CA ALA A 113 3.39 13.44 19.01
C ALA A 113 4.66 13.67 18.15
N GLY A 114 4.58 14.39 17.03
CA GLY A 114 5.69 14.67 16.12
C GLY A 114 6.02 13.52 15.16
N ILE A 115 5.17 12.50 15.09
CA ILE A 115 5.33 11.34 14.20
C ILE A 115 4.73 11.69 12.82
N LYS A 116 5.47 11.40 11.76
CA LYS A 116 4.98 11.57 10.39
C LYS A 116 4.01 10.44 10.02
N VAL A 117 2.99 10.77 9.21
CA VAL A 117 1.99 9.81 8.73
C VAL A 117 2.00 9.77 7.21
N VAL A 118 2.23 8.59 6.65
CA VAL A 118 2.17 8.33 5.21
C VAL A 118 1.06 7.32 4.96
N THR A 119 0.19 7.61 4.00
CA THR A 119 -0.88 6.68 3.60
C THR A 119 -0.66 6.16 2.17
N HIS A 120 -1.26 5.03 1.88
CA HIS A 120 -1.41 4.45 0.56
C HIS A 120 -2.83 3.90 0.44
N GLU A 121 -3.44 4.04 -0.71
CA GLU A 121 -4.85 3.70 -0.95
C GLU A 121 -5.84 4.53 -0.12
N SER A 122 -5.49 5.78 0.21
CA SER A 122 -6.36 6.69 0.96
C SER A 122 -6.15 8.18 0.58
N PRO A 123 -6.40 8.58 -0.67
CA PRO A 123 -6.03 9.89 -1.21
C PRO A 123 -6.73 11.08 -0.53
N ASP A 124 -7.85 10.86 0.17
CA ASP A 124 -8.61 11.92 0.85
C ASP A 124 -8.39 11.95 2.38
N GLN A 125 -7.32 11.31 2.88
CA GLN A 125 -7.00 11.27 4.30
C GLN A 125 -6.63 12.67 4.83
N LYS A 126 -7.23 13.10 5.96
CA LYS A 126 -7.06 14.48 6.47
C LYS A 126 -5.79 14.66 7.29
N TYR A 127 -5.46 13.69 8.16
CA TYR A 127 -4.32 13.77 9.08
C TYR A 127 -3.16 12.89 8.63
N ASN A 128 -2.81 12.92 7.34
CA ASN A 128 -1.56 12.39 6.83
C ASN A 128 -0.59 13.53 6.48
N ASP A 129 0.69 13.24 6.37
CA ASP A 129 1.67 14.14 5.77
C ASP A 129 1.66 13.99 4.24
N TRP A 130 1.56 12.74 3.75
CA TRP A 130 1.45 12.41 2.33
C TRP A 130 0.68 11.11 2.11
N ASP A 131 -0.05 11.06 1.02
CA ASP A 131 -0.58 9.84 0.42
C ASP A 131 0.17 9.57 -0.89
N PHE A 132 0.43 8.30 -1.22
CA PHE A 132 0.99 7.96 -2.52
C PHE A 132 0.15 6.89 -3.21
N GLU A 133 -0.05 7.08 -4.52
CA GLU A 133 -0.80 6.15 -5.35
C GLU A 133 0.02 5.73 -6.57
N LEU A 134 0.04 4.42 -6.85
CA LEU A 134 0.78 3.89 -8.00
C LEU A 134 -0.03 3.92 -9.30
N THR A 135 -1.32 4.25 -9.22
CA THR A 135 -2.19 4.51 -10.38
C THR A 135 -3.30 5.48 -9.98
N THR A 136 -3.92 6.16 -10.95
CA THR A 136 -5.08 7.00 -10.66
C THR A 136 -6.29 6.14 -10.29
N ALA A 137 -7.09 6.59 -9.32
CA ALA A 137 -8.31 5.87 -8.94
C ALA A 137 -9.27 5.71 -10.13
N GLN A 138 -9.45 6.76 -10.90
CA GLN A 138 -10.27 6.72 -12.11
C GLN A 138 -9.69 5.75 -13.14
N GLY A 139 -8.40 5.88 -13.49
CA GLY A 139 -7.78 5.02 -14.50
C GLY A 139 -7.83 3.53 -14.15
N TYR A 140 -7.73 3.20 -12.84
CA TYR A 140 -7.85 1.82 -12.36
C TYR A 140 -9.30 1.30 -12.50
N GLY A 141 -10.29 2.09 -12.07
CA GLY A 141 -11.70 1.75 -12.19
C GLY A 141 -12.15 1.59 -13.63
N ASP A 142 -11.82 2.58 -14.47
CA ASP A 142 -12.18 2.62 -15.89
C ASP A 142 -11.53 1.45 -16.64
N ALA A 143 -10.23 1.18 -16.47
CA ALA A 143 -9.55 0.06 -17.13
C ALA A 143 -10.19 -1.30 -16.81
N HIS A 144 -10.55 -1.53 -15.55
CA HIS A 144 -11.24 -2.75 -15.15
C HIS A 144 -12.63 -2.85 -15.76
N MET A 145 -13.41 -1.76 -15.78
CA MET A 145 -14.74 -1.76 -16.38
C MET A 145 -14.69 -1.92 -17.88
N GLU A 146 -13.78 -1.26 -18.58
CA GLU A 146 -13.61 -1.44 -20.04
C GLU A 146 -13.30 -2.89 -20.42
N LEU A 147 -12.35 -3.52 -19.71
CA LEU A 147 -12.05 -4.94 -19.91
C LEU A 147 -13.27 -5.81 -19.63
N PHE A 148 -13.92 -5.59 -18.50
CA PHE A 148 -15.06 -6.35 -18.03
C PHE A 148 -16.26 -6.25 -19.00
N ALA A 149 -16.63 -5.03 -19.40
CA ALA A 149 -17.72 -4.79 -20.34
C ALA A 149 -17.45 -5.41 -21.72
N LYS A 150 -16.22 -5.27 -22.22
CA LYS A 150 -15.82 -5.92 -23.48
C LYS A 150 -16.00 -7.44 -23.41
N LEU A 151 -15.59 -8.07 -22.33
CA LEU A 151 -15.70 -9.52 -22.13
C LEU A 151 -17.14 -9.99 -21.93
N MET A 152 -18.00 -9.16 -21.31
CA MET A 152 -19.45 -9.41 -21.19
C MET A 152 -20.25 -9.15 -22.46
N GLY A 153 -19.65 -8.52 -23.46
CA GLY A 153 -20.36 -8.09 -24.68
C GLY A 153 -21.22 -6.85 -24.47
N GLY A 154 -20.96 -6.04 -23.45
CA GLY A 154 -21.63 -4.79 -23.14
C GLY A 154 -23.04 -4.93 -22.59
N GLU A 155 -23.46 -6.12 -22.13
CA GLU A 155 -24.82 -6.39 -21.64
C GLU A 155 -24.87 -7.45 -20.55
N GLY A 156 -25.99 -7.48 -19.81
CA GLY A 156 -26.31 -8.52 -18.83
C GLY A 156 -26.03 -8.12 -17.39
N LYS A 157 -26.40 -9.03 -16.48
CA LYS A 157 -26.34 -8.80 -15.03
C LYS A 157 -24.94 -9.00 -14.48
N TYR A 158 -24.52 -8.12 -13.57
CA TYR A 158 -23.23 -8.24 -12.89
C TYR A 158 -23.30 -7.76 -11.44
N ILE A 159 -22.29 -8.14 -10.66
CA ILE A 159 -22.05 -7.70 -9.28
C ILE A 159 -20.65 -7.14 -9.14
N VAL A 160 -20.45 -6.34 -8.07
CA VAL A 160 -19.16 -5.73 -7.73
C VAL A 160 -18.75 -6.12 -6.31
N TYR A 161 -17.48 -6.53 -6.13
CA TYR A 161 -16.86 -6.74 -4.84
C TYR A 161 -15.85 -5.64 -4.53
N VAL A 162 -15.82 -5.21 -3.27
CA VAL A 162 -14.79 -4.33 -2.69
C VAL A 162 -14.24 -4.97 -1.43
N GLY A 163 -13.11 -4.51 -0.91
CA GLY A 163 -12.46 -5.09 0.27
C GLY A 163 -13.37 -5.09 1.50
N SER A 164 -13.87 -3.90 1.84
CA SER A 164 -15.02 -3.67 2.72
C SER A 164 -15.75 -2.41 2.26
N LEU A 165 -16.92 -2.14 2.82
CA LEU A 165 -17.69 -0.93 2.46
C LEU A 165 -17.05 0.37 2.96
N THR A 166 -15.98 0.29 3.76
CA THR A 166 -15.26 1.43 4.33
C THR A 166 -13.84 1.59 3.78
N VAL A 167 -13.31 0.63 3.00
CA VAL A 167 -11.99 0.77 2.35
C VAL A 167 -12.03 1.88 1.32
N PRO A 168 -11.26 2.98 1.49
CA PRO A 168 -11.46 4.19 0.70
C PRO A 168 -11.31 3.97 -0.80
N LEU A 169 -10.14 3.48 -1.21
CA LEU A 169 -9.80 3.42 -2.63
C LEU A 169 -10.59 2.35 -3.39
N HIS A 170 -10.87 1.18 -2.76
CA HIS A 170 -11.67 0.13 -3.40
C HIS A 170 -13.09 0.61 -3.75
N ASN A 171 -13.70 1.42 -2.86
CA ASN A 171 -15.00 2.00 -3.12
C ASN A 171 -14.93 3.08 -4.21
N LEU A 172 -13.87 3.88 -4.23
CA LEU A 172 -13.66 4.90 -5.25
C LEU A 172 -13.44 4.27 -6.64
N TRP A 173 -12.69 3.17 -6.74
CA TRP A 173 -12.56 2.41 -7.99
C TRP A 173 -13.89 1.87 -8.48
N ALA A 174 -14.69 1.30 -7.57
CA ALA A 174 -16.03 0.82 -7.90
C ALA A 174 -16.96 1.95 -8.37
N ASP A 175 -16.87 3.15 -7.76
CA ASP A 175 -17.65 4.31 -8.16
C ASP A 175 -17.31 4.76 -9.58
N PHE A 176 -16.03 4.87 -9.93
CA PHE A 176 -15.60 5.20 -11.30
C PHE A 176 -16.05 4.13 -12.29
N ALA A 177 -15.81 2.86 -11.99
CA ALA A 177 -16.22 1.74 -12.85
C ALA A 177 -17.74 1.72 -13.09
N ILE A 178 -18.56 1.86 -12.04
CA ILE A 178 -20.02 1.87 -12.15
C ILE A 178 -20.50 3.12 -12.91
N LYS A 179 -19.86 4.27 -12.70
CA LYS A 179 -20.16 5.49 -13.45
C LYS A 179 -19.91 5.27 -14.95
N GLU A 180 -18.73 4.78 -15.28
CA GLU A 180 -18.35 4.49 -16.67
C GLU A 180 -19.30 3.47 -17.32
N GLN A 181 -19.69 2.41 -16.59
CA GLN A 181 -20.66 1.43 -17.06
C GLN A 181 -21.98 2.09 -17.44
N LYS A 182 -22.51 2.98 -16.59
CA LYS A 182 -23.79 3.68 -16.85
C LYS A 182 -23.72 4.57 -18.10
N GLU A 183 -22.56 5.19 -18.33
CA GLU A 183 -22.35 6.11 -19.45
C GLU A 183 -22.12 5.37 -20.78
N LYS A 184 -21.31 4.30 -20.77
CA LYS A 184 -20.86 3.64 -21.98
C LYS A 184 -21.61 2.32 -22.31
N TRP A 185 -22.07 1.60 -21.28
CA TRP A 185 -22.71 0.27 -21.42
C TRP A 185 -24.05 0.19 -20.68
N PRO A 186 -25.06 0.93 -21.10
CA PRO A 186 -26.36 1.01 -20.38
C PRO A 186 -27.14 -0.33 -20.36
N ASN A 187 -26.79 -1.29 -21.21
CA ASN A 187 -27.40 -2.62 -21.22
C ASN A 187 -26.82 -3.58 -20.17
N MET A 188 -25.74 -3.19 -19.49
CA MET A 188 -25.23 -3.90 -18.33
C MET A 188 -26.00 -3.49 -17.09
N GLN A 189 -26.37 -4.44 -16.23
CA GLN A 189 -27.19 -4.23 -15.06
C GLN A 189 -26.45 -4.64 -13.79
N LEU A 190 -26.12 -3.67 -12.95
CA LEU A 190 -25.69 -3.94 -11.57
C LEU A 190 -26.90 -4.41 -10.76
N VAL A 191 -26.93 -5.66 -10.30
CA VAL A 191 -28.12 -6.29 -9.68
C VAL A 191 -28.23 -6.09 -8.18
N ALA A 192 -27.14 -5.67 -7.53
CA ALA A 192 -27.08 -5.31 -6.12
C ALA A 192 -26.05 -4.20 -5.93
N ASP A 193 -26.10 -3.48 -4.81
CA ASP A 193 -24.99 -2.66 -4.40
C ASP A 193 -23.75 -3.54 -4.18
N ARG A 194 -22.57 -2.92 -4.04
CA ARG A 194 -21.30 -3.63 -3.88
C ARG A 194 -21.25 -4.47 -2.62
N PHE A 195 -20.50 -5.57 -2.65
CA PHE A 195 -20.27 -6.46 -1.52
C PHE A 195 -18.88 -6.22 -0.92
N GLY A 196 -18.81 -5.98 0.38
CA GLY A 196 -17.58 -5.74 1.12
C GLY A 196 -16.89 -7.03 1.53
N VAL A 197 -16.40 -7.83 0.59
CA VAL A 197 -15.91 -9.20 0.81
C VAL A 197 -14.55 -9.50 0.19
N ALA A 198 -13.99 -8.58 -0.62
CA ALA A 198 -12.82 -8.89 -1.45
C ALA A 198 -11.47 -8.93 -0.70
N GLU A 199 -11.44 -8.72 0.61
CA GLU A 199 -10.27 -9.01 1.47
C GLU A 199 -10.35 -10.40 2.13
N SER A 200 -11.44 -11.14 1.91
CA SER A 200 -11.65 -12.51 2.41
C SER A 200 -11.99 -13.45 1.26
N MET A 201 -11.14 -14.43 1.01
CA MET A 201 -11.39 -15.45 -0.01
C MET A 201 -12.66 -16.27 0.29
N ASP A 202 -12.89 -16.62 1.57
CA ASP A 202 -14.04 -17.42 1.95
C ASP A 202 -15.35 -16.63 1.89
N ASP A 203 -15.35 -15.33 2.24
CA ASP A 203 -16.54 -14.49 2.10
C ASP A 203 -16.85 -14.21 0.64
N SER A 204 -15.85 -13.97 -0.18
CA SER A 204 -15.98 -13.82 -1.63
C SER A 204 -16.57 -15.08 -2.28
N TYR A 205 -16.08 -16.25 -1.87
CA TYR A 205 -16.59 -17.54 -2.33
C TYR A 205 -18.07 -17.74 -1.93
N ARG A 206 -18.42 -17.55 -0.65
CA ARG A 206 -19.81 -17.70 -0.17
C ARG A 206 -20.75 -16.71 -0.88
N THR A 207 -20.34 -15.46 -1.00
CA THR A 207 -21.13 -14.43 -1.68
C THR A 207 -21.33 -14.78 -3.15
N ALA A 208 -20.31 -15.28 -3.85
CA ALA A 208 -20.47 -15.73 -5.24
C ALA A 208 -21.50 -16.86 -5.36
N LEU A 209 -21.45 -17.87 -4.49
CA LEU A 209 -22.45 -18.96 -4.48
C LEU A 209 -23.88 -18.46 -4.26
N ASP A 210 -24.05 -17.51 -3.33
CA ASP A 210 -25.36 -16.94 -3.02
C ASP A 210 -25.89 -16.10 -4.19
N GLN A 211 -25.03 -15.29 -4.81
CA GLN A 211 -25.41 -14.46 -5.96
C GLN A 211 -25.71 -15.30 -7.22
N LEU A 212 -24.96 -16.37 -7.46
CA LEU A 212 -25.26 -17.32 -8.54
C LEU A 212 -26.59 -18.06 -8.35
N ARG A 213 -27.00 -18.26 -7.09
CA ARG A 213 -28.32 -18.84 -6.76
C ARG A 213 -29.44 -17.82 -6.94
N ALA A 214 -29.25 -16.60 -6.45
CA ALA A 214 -30.21 -15.51 -6.53
C ALA A 214 -30.43 -15.01 -7.97
N HIS A 215 -29.38 -15.05 -8.76
CA HIS A 215 -29.36 -14.56 -10.14
C HIS A 215 -28.79 -15.66 -11.07
N PRO A 216 -29.58 -16.66 -11.48
CA PRO A 216 -29.12 -17.74 -12.36
C PRO A 216 -28.60 -17.26 -13.72
N ASP A 217 -29.00 -16.05 -14.14
CA ASP A 217 -28.62 -15.34 -15.34
C ASP A 217 -27.47 -14.33 -15.12
N LEU A 218 -26.77 -14.40 -13.98
CA LEU A 218 -25.61 -13.55 -13.71
C LEU A 218 -24.52 -13.79 -14.78
N LYS A 219 -24.07 -12.73 -15.44
CA LYS A 219 -23.06 -12.78 -16.50
C LYS A 219 -21.68 -12.33 -16.05
N GLY A 220 -21.55 -11.59 -14.93
CA GLY A 220 -20.25 -11.08 -14.54
C GLY A 220 -20.07 -10.79 -13.07
N ILE A 221 -18.81 -10.87 -12.62
CA ILE A 221 -18.32 -10.49 -11.30
C ILE A 221 -17.09 -9.62 -11.50
N LEU A 222 -17.17 -8.35 -11.05
CA LEU A 222 -16.05 -7.40 -11.05
C LEU A 222 -15.55 -7.23 -9.63
N THR A 223 -14.23 -7.29 -9.39
CA THR A 223 -13.70 -7.27 -8.03
C THR A 223 -12.58 -6.27 -7.85
N PHE A 224 -12.65 -5.52 -6.75
CA PHE A 224 -11.64 -4.59 -6.25
C PHE A 224 -11.19 -5.05 -4.86
N GLY A 225 -10.08 -5.80 -4.82
CA GLY A 225 -9.51 -6.44 -3.63
C GLY A 225 -8.99 -7.84 -3.94
N SER A 226 -7.78 -8.15 -3.44
CA SER A 226 -6.97 -9.26 -3.97
C SER A 226 -7.50 -10.67 -3.69
N GLN A 227 -8.37 -10.85 -2.70
CA GLN A 227 -8.95 -12.14 -2.38
C GLN A 227 -10.29 -12.38 -3.11
N GLY A 228 -10.90 -11.30 -3.63
CA GLY A 228 -12.17 -11.33 -4.35
C GLY A 228 -12.17 -12.27 -5.55
N PRO A 229 -11.25 -12.08 -6.52
CA PRO A 229 -11.21 -12.93 -7.70
C PRO A 229 -10.93 -14.40 -7.38
N ILE A 230 -10.11 -14.67 -6.36
CA ILE A 230 -9.74 -16.05 -5.98
C ILE A 230 -10.94 -16.79 -5.39
N GLY A 231 -11.67 -16.15 -4.47
CA GLY A 231 -12.88 -16.73 -3.88
C GLY A 231 -13.99 -16.92 -4.91
N ALA A 232 -14.24 -15.90 -5.76
CA ALA A 232 -15.22 -15.99 -6.83
C ALA A 232 -14.88 -17.09 -7.86
N ALA A 233 -13.61 -17.21 -8.28
CA ALA A 233 -13.16 -18.25 -9.21
C ALA A 233 -13.44 -19.66 -8.68
N ARG A 234 -13.16 -19.91 -7.39
CA ARG A 234 -13.48 -21.16 -6.71
C ARG A 234 -14.96 -21.49 -6.77
N ALA A 235 -15.83 -20.49 -6.53
CA ALA A 235 -17.29 -20.68 -6.61
C ALA A 235 -17.76 -20.95 -8.04
N LEU A 236 -17.18 -20.29 -9.04
CA LEU A 236 -17.49 -20.52 -10.46
C LEU A 236 -17.13 -21.95 -10.90
N GLU A 237 -15.93 -22.43 -10.51
CA GLU A 237 -15.51 -23.82 -10.79
C GLU A 237 -16.48 -24.83 -10.16
N GLU A 238 -16.83 -24.64 -8.86
CA GLU A 238 -17.76 -25.52 -8.16
C GLU A 238 -19.13 -25.61 -8.83
N ARG A 239 -19.60 -24.50 -9.41
CA ARG A 239 -20.90 -24.42 -10.08
C ARG A 239 -20.85 -24.71 -11.59
N GLY A 240 -19.69 -25.00 -12.15
CA GLY A 240 -19.50 -25.17 -13.59
C GLY A 240 -19.87 -23.92 -14.39
N LYS A 241 -19.62 -22.74 -13.82
CA LYS A 241 -19.95 -21.42 -14.40
C LYS A 241 -18.73 -20.66 -14.94
N GLU A 242 -17.54 -21.22 -14.83
CA GLU A 242 -16.26 -20.61 -15.22
C GLU A 242 -16.17 -20.20 -16.69
N LYS A 243 -17.03 -20.77 -17.57
CA LYS A 243 -17.10 -20.40 -18.99
C LYS A 243 -18.23 -19.41 -19.29
N SER A 244 -19.24 -19.31 -18.43
CA SER A 244 -20.46 -18.52 -18.65
C SER A 244 -20.52 -17.22 -17.87
N VAL A 245 -19.76 -17.10 -16.78
CA VAL A 245 -19.65 -15.87 -15.98
C VAL A 245 -18.27 -15.27 -16.18
N VAL A 246 -18.23 -14.01 -16.55
CA VAL A 246 -17.00 -13.21 -16.70
C VAL A 246 -16.51 -12.78 -15.32
N LEU A 247 -15.26 -13.12 -14.98
CA LEU A 247 -14.63 -12.69 -13.73
C LEU A 247 -13.40 -11.86 -14.06
N VAL A 248 -13.39 -10.62 -13.56
CA VAL A 248 -12.29 -9.65 -13.73
C VAL A 248 -11.94 -9.02 -12.37
N GLY A 249 -10.65 -8.79 -12.11
CA GLY A 249 -10.18 -8.09 -10.92
C GLY A 249 -8.68 -8.21 -10.69
N GLY A 250 -8.17 -7.41 -9.73
CA GLY A 250 -6.77 -7.45 -9.31
C GLY A 250 -6.53 -8.50 -8.22
N PHE A 251 -5.43 -9.23 -8.30
CA PHE A 251 -5.05 -10.28 -7.34
C PHE A 251 -3.54 -10.53 -7.36
N SER A 252 -3.02 -11.24 -6.36
CA SER A 252 -1.63 -11.69 -6.37
C SER A 252 -1.42 -12.77 -7.43
N PRO A 253 -0.55 -12.55 -8.44
CA PRO A 253 -0.32 -13.45 -9.57
C PRO A 253 -0.09 -14.91 -9.15
N GLY A 254 0.70 -15.16 -8.10
CA GLY A 254 0.96 -16.49 -7.58
C GLY A 254 -0.29 -17.26 -7.12
N GLN A 255 -1.31 -16.55 -6.60
CA GLN A 255 -2.58 -17.19 -6.21
C GLN A 255 -3.49 -17.48 -7.42
N GLY A 256 -3.49 -16.59 -8.42
CA GLY A 256 -4.45 -16.63 -9.51
C GLY A 256 -3.95 -17.26 -10.81
N VAL A 257 -2.66 -17.60 -10.91
CA VAL A 257 -2.06 -18.11 -12.15
C VAL A 257 -2.82 -19.27 -12.77
N LYS A 258 -3.29 -20.23 -11.97
CA LYS A 258 -4.12 -21.36 -12.43
C LYS A 258 -5.40 -20.84 -13.11
N TYR A 259 -6.12 -19.97 -12.43
CA TYR A 259 -7.41 -19.45 -12.88
C TYR A 259 -7.31 -18.57 -14.14
N VAL A 260 -6.19 -17.87 -14.32
CA VAL A 260 -5.93 -17.13 -15.56
C VAL A 260 -5.65 -18.10 -16.70
N LYS A 261 -4.80 -19.12 -16.47
CA LYS A 261 -4.43 -20.10 -17.50
C LYS A 261 -5.60 -20.92 -18.00
N ASP A 262 -6.48 -21.37 -17.13
CA ASP A 262 -7.70 -22.12 -17.50
C ASP A 262 -8.84 -21.21 -17.96
N GLY A 263 -8.73 -19.89 -17.72
CA GLY A 263 -9.67 -18.87 -18.17
C GLY A 263 -10.88 -18.69 -17.26
N THR A 264 -10.84 -19.16 -16.02
CA THR A 264 -11.85 -18.85 -14.99
C THR A 264 -11.79 -17.38 -14.61
N ILE A 265 -10.58 -16.83 -14.34
CA ILE A 265 -10.36 -15.38 -14.28
C ILE A 265 -9.96 -14.91 -15.67
N ARG A 266 -10.71 -13.95 -16.22
CA ARG A 266 -10.50 -13.46 -17.59
C ARG A 266 -9.39 -12.43 -17.68
N GLY A 267 -9.00 -11.83 -16.59
CA GLY A 267 -7.96 -10.81 -16.47
C GLY A 267 -8.25 -9.78 -15.40
N GLY A 268 -7.45 -8.73 -15.41
CA GLY A 268 -7.54 -7.59 -14.50
C GLY A 268 -6.29 -6.74 -14.62
N PHE A 269 -6.10 -5.87 -13.65
CA PHE A 269 -4.92 -5.02 -13.59
C PHE A 269 -4.39 -4.95 -12.16
N ILE A 270 -3.08 -4.74 -12.03
CA ILE A 270 -2.40 -4.50 -10.76
C ILE A 270 -1.34 -3.43 -10.90
N TRP A 271 -0.87 -2.90 -9.80
CA TRP A 271 0.48 -2.38 -9.62
C TRP A 271 1.31 -3.39 -8.82
N ASN A 272 2.63 -3.19 -8.76
CA ASN A 272 3.51 -4.08 -8.02
C ASN A 272 3.51 -3.72 -6.52
N PRO A 273 2.99 -4.59 -5.61
CA PRO A 273 2.97 -4.31 -4.18
C PRO A 273 4.37 -4.23 -3.55
N MET A 274 5.39 -4.90 -4.12
CA MET A 274 6.78 -4.76 -3.64
C MET A 274 7.25 -3.32 -3.84
N VAL A 275 6.95 -2.72 -5.00
CA VAL A 275 7.27 -1.32 -5.30
C VAL A 275 6.52 -0.39 -4.33
N ALA A 276 5.26 -0.65 -3.99
CA ALA A 276 4.54 0.12 -2.98
C ALA A 276 5.25 0.07 -1.61
N GLY A 277 5.74 -1.11 -1.20
CA GLY A 277 6.55 -1.26 0.01
C GLY A 277 7.84 -0.44 -0.01
N GLU A 278 8.54 -0.42 -1.15
CA GLU A 278 9.74 0.40 -1.32
C GLU A 278 9.43 1.90 -1.26
N VAL A 279 8.34 2.34 -1.90
CA VAL A 279 7.90 3.75 -1.86
C VAL A 279 7.58 4.18 -0.43
N PHE A 280 6.87 3.36 0.37
CA PHE A 280 6.63 3.65 1.78
C PHE A 280 7.92 3.98 2.53
N VAL A 281 8.93 3.12 2.42
CA VAL A 281 10.18 3.29 3.15
C VAL A 281 10.99 4.49 2.63
N ARG A 282 11.11 4.65 1.31
CA ARG A 282 11.86 5.76 0.71
C ARG A 282 11.24 7.11 1.02
N LEU A 283 9.91 7.23 0.88
CA LEU A 283 9.17 8.45 1.21
C LEU A 283 9.30 8.76 2.70
N SER A 284 9.07 7.77 3.58
CA SER A 284 9.23 7.93 5.02
C SER A 284 10.63 8.38 5.40
N THR A 285 11.66 7.78 4.81
CA THR A 285 13.06 8.14 5.06
C THR A 285 13.35 9.59 4.63
N ASN A 286 12.81 10.04 3.50
CA ASN A 286 12.96 11.42 3.05
C ASN A 286 12.29 12.40 4.02
N LEU A 287 11.10 12.07 4.53
CA LEU A 287 10.40 12.89 5.51
C LEU A 287 11.17 13.02 6.83
N THR A 288 11.88 11.95 7.29
CA THR A 288 12.73 12.05 8.50
C THR A 288 13.94 12.98 8.30
N LYS A 289 14.36 13.18 7.07
CA LYS A 289 15.43 14.13 6.68
C LYS A 289 14.91 15.55 6.40
N GLY A 290 13.60 15.80 6.58
CA GLY A 290 12.95 17.08 6.27
C GLY A 290 12.80 17.35 4.77
N GLN A 291 12.93 16.33 3.92
CA GLN A 291 12.76 16.44 2.48
C GLN A 291 11.27 16.33 2.13
N THR A 292 10.77 17.29 1.35
CA THR A 292 9.38 17.29 0.89
C THR A 292 9.31 16.79 -0.57
N PRO A 293 8.35 15.95 -0.93
CA PRO A 293 8.11 15.55 -2.31
C PRO A 293 7.89 16.75 -3.24
N THR A 294 8.44 16.68 -4.44
CA THR A 294 8.31 17.71 -5.47
C THR A 294 7.84 17.11 -6.79
N ASP A 295 7.05 17.85 -7.55
CA ASP A 295 6.51 17.39 -8.83
C ASP A 295 7.64 17.02 -9.80
N GLY A 296 7.47 15.90 -10.50
CA GLY A 296 8.48 15.33 -11.39
C GLY A 296 9.65 14.63 -10.69
N MET A 297 9.63 14.50 -9.34
CA MET A 297 10.68 13.74 -8.66
C MET A 297 10.70 12.29 -9.13
N GLU A 298 11.91 11.73 -9.25
CA GLU A 298 12.11 10.33 -9.58
C GLU A 298 12.00 9.45 -8.33
N ILE A 299 11.17 8.43 -8.39
CA ILE A 299 11.14 7.35 -7.40
C ILE A 299 11.68 6.09 -8.06
N ALA A 300 12.67 5.44 -7.44
CA ALA A 300 13.27 4.21 -7.95
C ALA A 300 12.17 3.16 -8.21
N ASP A 301 12.28 2.45 -9.34
CA ASP A 301 11.33 1.44 -9.82
C ASP A 301 9.93 1.98 -10.19
N VAL A 302 9.69 3.29 -9.96
CA VAL A 302 8.44 3.98 -10.32
C VAL A 302 8.66 4.94 -11.49
N GLY A 303 9.74 5.71 -11.50
CA GLY A 303 10.01 6.80 -12.44
C GLY A 303 9.48 8.13 -11.91
N PRO A 304 9.27 9.13 -12.80
CA PRO A 304 8.77 10.42 -12.41
C PRO A 304 7.32 10.33 -11.90
N VAL A 305 7.02 11.06 -10.81
CA VAL A 305 5.70 11.12 -10.22
C VAL A 305 5.12 12.52 -10.28
N HIS A 306 3.79 12.59 -10.35
CA HIS A 306 3.07 13.84 -10.16
C HIS A 306 2.84 14.08 -8.67
N VAL A 307 3.12 15.29 -8.19
CA VAL A 307 2.91 15.68 -6.79
C VAL A 307 1.93 16.84 -6.73
N ASP A 308 0.81 16.62 -6.02
CA ASP A 308 -0.18 17.65 -5.66
C ASP A 308 -0.01 18.03 -4.19
N PRO A 309 0.72 19.11 -3.86
CA PRO A 309 0.93 19.50 -2.47
C PRO A 309 -0.36 19.93 -1.74
N ALA A 310 -1.37 20.44 -2.46
CA ALA A 310 -2.63 20.87 -1.87
C ALA A 310 -3.43 19.67 -1.36
N LYS A 311 -3.34 18.54 -2.05
CA LYS A 311 -3.95 17.28 -1.65
C LYS A 311 -3.01 16.39 -0.84
N ARG A 312 -1.72 16.75 -0.72
CA ARG A 312 -0.66 15.90 -0.15
C ARG A 312 -0.61 14.54 -0.83
N LEU A 313 -0.75 14.54 -2.15
CA LEU A 313 -0.84 13.34 -2.98
C LEU A 313 0.38 13.23 -3.90
N ILE A 314 0.96 12.03 -3.93
CA ILE A 314 1.98 11.62 -4.88
C ILE A 314 1.36 10.57 -5.78
N LEU A 315 1.38 10.78 -7.09
CA LEU A 315 0.69 9.95 -8.06
C LEU A 315 1.66 9.44 -9.12
N ALA A 316 1.76 8.13 -9.24
CA ALA A 316 2.38 7.45 -10.36
C ALA A 316 1.35 6.94 -11.38
N GLN A 317 1.83 6.38 -12.48
CA GLN A 317 0.98 5.70 -13.46
C GLN A 317 1.61 4.35 -13.82
N LYS A 318 1.48 3.40 -12.91
CA LYS A 318 2.02 2.04 -13.03
C LYS A 318 0.88 1.02 -12.97
N LEU A 319 0.41 0.65 -14.13
CA LEU A 319 -0.64 -0.36 -14.27
C LEU A 319 -0.11 -1.50 -15.15
N GLU A 320 -0.20 -2.72 -14.63
CA GLU A 320 0.17 -3.94 -15.35
C GLU A 320 -1.05 -4.83 -15.53
N SER A 321 -1.20 -5.40 -16.73
CA SER A 321 -2.28 -6.35 -17.00
C SER A 321 -2.02 -7.71 -16.36
N LEU A 322 -3.09 -8.29 -15.82
CA LEU A 322 -3.17 -9.68 -15.37
C LEU A 322 -3.86 -10.49 -16.46
N ASP A 323 -3.10 -11.07 -17.35
CA ASP A 323 -3.58 -11.88 -18.46
C ASP A 323 -2.67 -13.09 -18.71
N LYS A 324 -3.03 -13.92 -19.70
CA LYS A 324 -2.27 -15.14 -20.03
C LYS A 324 -0.85 -14.85 -20.51
N GLU A 325 -0.61 -13.67 -21.07
CA GLU A 325 0.68 -13.29 -21.63
C GLU A 325 1.65 -12.83 -20.53
N ASN A 326 1.13 -12.16 -19.49
CA ASN A 326 1.93 -11.55 -18.44
C ASN A 326 2.03 -12.35 -17.14
N ILE A 327 1.07 -13.24 -16.85
CA ILE A 327 0.93 -13.88 -15.54
C ILE A 327 2.19 -14.65 -15.11
N ASP A 328 2.84 -15.39 -16.00
CA ASP A 328 4.04 -16.16 -15.66
C ASP A 328 5.24 -15.25 -15.32
N ARG A 329 5.37 -14.12 -16.03
CA ARG A 329 6.38 -13.11 -15.72
C ARG A 329 6.16 -12.54 -14.32
N LEU A 330 4.92 -12.17 -14.00
CA LEU A 330 4.56 -11.58 -12.71
C LEU A 330 4.79 -12.57 -11.56
N VAL A 331 4.45 -13.86 -11.75
CA VAL A 331 4.76 -14.91 -10.77
C VAL A 331 6.27 -15.06 -10.57
N THR A 332 7.06 -15.00 -11.64
CA THR A 332 8.53 -15.09 -11.55
C THR A 332 9.14 -13.90 -10.79
N MET A 333 8.46 -12.74 -10.79
CA MET A 333 8.86 -11.58 -9.99
C MET A 333 8.53 -11.74 -8.48
N GLY A 334 7.85 -12.82 -8.08
CA GLY A 334 7.46 -13.05 -6.68
C GLY A 334 6.12 -12.42 -6.28
N LEU A 335 5.27 -12.09 -7.24
CA LEU A 335 3.96 -11.47 -7.03
C LEU A 335 2.82 -12.48 -6.91
#